data_e6a6f9377b1788e25b46f21282ad06b3
#
_entry.id   e6a6f9377b1788e25b46f21282ad06b3
#
_cell.length_a   1.000
_cell.length_b   1.000
_cell.length_c   1.000
_cell.angle_alpha   90.00
_cell.angle_beta   90.00
_cell.angle_gamma   90.00
#
_symmetry.space_group_name_H-M   'P 1'
#
loop_
_entity.id
_entity.type
_entity.pdbx_description
1 polymer ?
#
loop_
_entity_poly.entity_id
_entity_poly.type
_entity_poly.pdbx_seq_one_letter_code
_entity_poly.pdbx_strand_id
1 'polypeptide(L)'
;MASMFAEREVLVMLDDNCIFCKIAAGEIPSETVYEDEQFRAILDLGPASAGHTLILPKAHFKDVTEISDEYAANVLKVAAKLGKAMKKGLGCEGFNLVQNNGEAAGQTVMHFHMHVIPRYAGGEDMVSWDPKPAKREELEKQGAKLREALED
;
A
#
# COMPACT_ATOMS: atom_id res chain seq x y z
N MET A 1 23.20 -12.84 17.96
CA MET A 1 22.22 -13.95 17.94
C MET A 1 20.81 -13.54 17.57
N ALA A 2 20.33 -12.35 17.94
CA ALA A 2 19.00 -11.88 17.54
C ALA A 2 18.87 -11.63 16.02
N SER A 3 19.95 -11.30 15.30
CA SER A 3 19.93 -11.01 13.87
C SER A 3 19.73 -12.25 12.99
N MET A 4 20.21 -13.43 13.42
CA MET A 4 20.09 -14.66 12.63
C MET A 4 18.66 -15.23 12.63
N PHE A 5 17.88 -15.02 13.70
CA PHE A 5 16.49 -15.44 13.76
C PHE A 5 15.59 -14.50 12.95
N ALA A 6 15.84 -13.19 12.99
CA ALA A 6 15.14 -12.22 12.18
C ALA A 6 15.37 -12.42 10.68
N GLU A 7 16.62 -12.74 10.28
CA GLU A 7 16.97 -13.05 8.89
C GLU A 7 16.31 -14.34 8.39
N ARG A 8 16.15 -15.36 9.26
CA ARG A 8 15.46 -16.60 8.92
C ARG A 8 13.95 -16.41 8.77
N GLU A 9 13.33 -15.62 9.64
CA GLU A 9 11.89 -15.31 9.52
C GLU A 9 11.61 -14.51 8.24
N VAL A 10 12.45 -13.53 7.90
CA VAL A 10 12.33 -12.76 6.66
C VAL A 10 12.50 -13.64 5.43
N LEU A 11 13.46 -14.58 5.44
CA LEU A 11 13.67 -15.52 4.32
C LEU A 11 12.49 -16.48 4.11
N VAL A 12 11.83 -16.91 5.18
CA VAL A 12 10.64 -17.78 5.09
C VAL A 12 9.42 -17.03 4.57
N MET A 13 9.36 -15.70 4.73
CA MET A 13 8.24 -14.85 4.30
C MET A 13 8.40 -14.29 2.88
N LEU A 14 9.54 -14.50 2.21
CA LEU A 14 9.77 -14.07 0.84
C LEU A 14 9.29 -15.14 -0.15
N ASP A 15 8.67 -14.69 -1.24
CA ASP A 15 8.24 -15.53 -2.36
C ASP A 15 9.20 -15.33 -3.53
N ASP A 16 9.92 -16.39 -3.94
CA ASP A 16 10.90 -16.34 -5.02
C ASP A 16 10.29 -15.99 -6.39
N ASN A 17 8.97 -16.17 -6.55
CA ASN A 17 8.26 -15.84 -7.79
C ASN A 17 7.64 -14.45 -7.79
N CYS A 18 7.74 -13.73 -6.67
CA CYS A 18 7.15 -12.40 -6.53
C CYS A 18 8.13 -11.31 -6.93
N ILE A 19 7.78 -10.53 -7.95
CA ILE A 19 8.60 -9.40 -8.40
C ILE A 19 8.80 -8.36 -7.30
N PHE A 20 7.78 -8.10 -6.49
CA PHE A 20 7.88 -7.11 -5.40
C PHE A 20 8.74 -7.62 -4.23
N CYS A 21 8.75 -8.91 -3.96
CA CYS A 21 9.73 -9.49 -3.03
C CYS A 21 11.16 -9.23 -3.49
N LYS A 22 11.44 -9.42 -4.77
CA LYS A 22 12.76 -9.19 -5.36
C LYS A 22 13.16 -7.72 -5.35
N ILE A 23 12.23 -6.83 -5.65
CA ILE A 23 12.48 -5.38 -5.57
C ILE A 23 12.71 -4.97 -4.12
N ALA A 24 11.88 -5.42 -3.21
CA ALA A 24 11.99 -5.09 -1.78
C ALA A 24 13.31 -5.60 -1.18
N ALA A 25 13.81 -6.75 -1.65
CA ALA A 25 15.09 -7.30 -1.26
C ALA A 25 16.30 -6.61 -1.93
N GLY A 26 16.07 -5.76 -2.93
CA GLY A 26 17.12 -5.08 -3.67
C GLY A 26 17.76 -5.92 -4.79
N GLU A 27 17.17 -7.07 -5.13
CA GLU A 27 17.67 -7.94 -6.22
C GLU A 27 17.37 -7.35 -7.60
N ILE A 28 16.24 -6.64 -7.74
CA ILE A 28 15.87 -5.92 -8.95
C ILE A 28 16.05 -4.43 -8.68
N PRO A 29 16.79 -3.69 -9.52
CA PRO A 29 16.98 -2.25 -9.38
C PRO A 29 15.67 -1.47 -9.40
N SER A 30 15.57 -0.44 -8.58
CA SER A 30 14.44 0.47 -8.53
C SER A 30 14.90 1.85 -8.06
N GLU A 31 14.12 2.88 -8.35
CA GLU A 31 14.37 4.20 -7.77
C GLU A 31 13.81 4.22 -6.34
N THR A 32 14.66 3.89 -5.39
CA THR A 32 14.30 3.81 -3.97
C THR A 32 14.39 5.19 -3.33
N VAL A 33 13.30 5.66 -2.73
CA VAL A 33 13.22 6.97 -2.08
C VAL A 33 13.24 6.87 -0.55
N TYR A 34 12.93 5.71 -0.01
CA TYR A 34 12.94 5.45 1.43
C TYR A 34 13.16 3.96 1.67
N GLU A 35 13.87 3.64 2.75
CA GLU A 35 14.07 2.25 3.17
C GLU A 35 14.26 2.19 4.69
N ASP A 36 13.63 1.20 5.30
CA ASP A 36 13.87 0.81 6.68
C ASP A 36 13.91 -0.72 6.79
N GLU A 37 13.88 -1.27 7.99
CA GLU A 37 13.96 -2.72 8.21
C GLU A 37 12.74 -3.47 7.65
N GLN A 38 11.57 -2.82 7.58
CA GLN A 38 10.31 -3.44 7.19
C GLN A 38 9.88 -3.08 5.78
N PHE A 39 10.22 -1.89 5.28
CA PHE A 39 9.69 -1.35 4.04
C PHE A 39 10.76 -0.82 3.11
N ARG A 40 10.48 -0.89 1.83
CA ARG A 40 11.17 -0.15 0.78
C ARG A 40 10.14 0.63 -0.02
N ALA A 41 10.36 1.92 -0.19
CA ALA A 41 9.51 2.78 -1.01
C ALA A 41 10.23 3.13 -2.31
N ILE A 42 9.57 2.87 -3.42
CA ILE A 42 10.10 3.03 -4.77
C ILE A 42 9.18 3.90 -5.62
N LEU A 43 9.74 4.56 -6.62
CA LEU A 43 8.92 5.25 -7.61
C LEU A 43 8.27 4.23 -8.56
N ASP A 44 6.99 4.43 -8.86
CA ASP A 44 6.24 3.63 -9.81
C ASP A 44 6.71 3.93 -11.23
N LEU A 45 6.99 2.89 -12.04
CA LEU A 45 7.40 3.03 -13.44
C LEU A 45 6.25 3.42 -14.36
N GLY A 46 5.00 3.20 -13.94
CA GLY A 46 3.79 3.63 -14.65
C GLY A 46 2.99 4.63 -13.82
N PRO A 47 3.55 5.83 -13.53
CA PRO A 47 2.99 6.72 -12.53
C PRO A 47 1.66 7.35 -12.95
N ALA A 48 0.73 7.49 -12.00
CA ALA A 48 -0.48 8.28 -12.17
C ALA A 48 -0.20 9.78 -12.14
N SER A 49 0.87 10.17 -11.46
CA SER A 49 1.37 11.55 -11.40
C SER A 49 2.87 11.53 -11.10
N ALA A 50 3.55 12.67 -11.31
CA ALA A 50 4.98 12.77 -11.03
C ALA A 50 5.25 12.55 -9.54
N GLY A 51 6.07 11.54 -9.22
CA GLY A 51 6.42 11.17 -7.85
C GLY A 51 5.55 10.07 -7.25
N HIS A 52 4.66 9.46 -8.00
CA HIS A 52 3.86 8.30 -7.55
C HIS A 52 4.79 7.23 -6.97
N THR A 53 4.62 6.93 -5.70
CA THR A 53 5.48 6.04 -4.92
C THR A 53 4.71 4.81 -4.46
N LEU A 54 5.39 3.67 -4.41
CA LEU A 54 4.89 2.42 -3.85
C LEU A 54 5.63 2.10 -2.57
N ILE A 55 4.92 1.82 -1.50
CA ILE A 55 5.49 1.29 -0.26
C ILE A 55 5.36 -0.23 -0.30
N LEU A 56 6.49 -0.93 -0.30
CA LEU A 56 6.56 -2.38 -0.35
C LEU A 56 7.04 -2.91 1.01
N PRO A 57 6.28 -3.79 1.68
CA PRO A 57 6.83 -4.53 2.81
C PRO A 57 7.91 -5.49 2.32
N LYS A 58 8.97 -5.63 3.10
CA LYS A 58 10.07 -6.57 2.81
C LYS A 58 9.67 -8.03 3.04
N ALA A 59 8.64 -8.27 3.84
CA ALA A 59 8.00 -9.57 3.97
C ALA A 59 6.85 -9.70 2.95
N HIS A 60 6.57 -10.93 2.51
CA HIS A 60 5.49 -11.18 1.56
C HIS A 60 4.15 -11.35 2.28
N PHE A 61 3.21 -10.47 1.94
CA PHE A 61 1.80 -10.59 2.29
C PHE A 61 1.01 -10.37 1.02
N LYS A 62 0.01 -11.20 0.75
CA LYS A 62 -0.79 -11.08 -0.47
C LYS A 62 -1.55 -9.75 -0.52
N ASP A 63 -2.23 -9.41 0.56
CA ASP A 63 -3.04 -8.20 0.67
C ASP A 63 -3.20 -7.77 2.14
N VAL A 64 -4.05 -6.79 2.41
CA VAL A 64 -4.27 -6.26 3.76
C VAL A 64 -4.85 -7.28 4.74
N THR A 65 -5.53 -8.33 4.24
CA THR A 65 -6.10 -9.36 5.11
C THR A 65 -5.05 -10.32 5.66
N GLU A 66 -3.88 -10.39 5.02
CA GLU A 66 -2.76 -11.25 5.42
C GLU A 66 -1.61 -10.51 6.10
N ILE A 67 -1.55 -9.18 5.97
CA ILE A 67 -0.46 -8.39 6.56
C ILE A 67 -0.43 -8.58 8.08
N SER A 68 0.78 -8.75 8.65
CA SER A 68 0.92 -8.87 10.11
C SER A 68 0.61 -7.54 10.80
N ASP A 69 0.18 -7.63 12.06
CA ASP A 69 -0.14 -6.44 12.87
C ASP A 69 1.06 -5.49 12.99
N GLU A 70 2.26 -6.03 13.09
CA GLU A 70 3.50 -5.26 13.18
C GLU A 70 3.74 -4.41 11.93
N TYR A 71 3.62 -5.00 10.74
CA TYR A 71 3.75 -4.27 9.48
C TYR A 71 2.59 -3.30 9.27
N ALA A 72 1.38 -3.73 9.57
CA ALA A 72 0.19 -2.89 9.44
C ALA A 72 0.27 -1.63 10.31
N ALA A 73 0.81 -1.74 11.53
CA ALA A 73 0.99 -0.61 12.43
C ALA A 73 1.94 0.46 11.89
N ASN A 74 2.90 0.09 11.03
CA ASN A 74 3.97 0.97 10.60
C ASN A 74 3.81 1.51 9.18
N VAL A 75 2.98 0.90 8.33
CA VAL A 75 2.86 1.34 6.92
C VAL A 75 2.35 2.78 6.79
N LEU A 76 1.39 3.20 7.62
CA LEU A 76 0.88 4.58 7.60
C LEU A 76 1.90 5.59 8.11
N LYS A 77 2.81 5.19 9.00
CA LYS A 77 3.91 6.04 9.44
C LYS A 77 4.86 6.36 8.29
N VAL A 78 5.16 5.36 7.46
CA VAL A 78 5.98 5.55 6.24
C VAL A 78 5.23 6.43 5.24
N ALA A 79 3.94 6.18 5.03
CA ALA A 79 3.10 6.98 4.14
C ALA A 79 3.06 8.46 4.57
N ALA A 80 2.96 8.73 5.86
CA ALA A 80 2.98 10.09 6.40
C ALA A 80 4.31 10.81 6.13
N LYS A 81 5.43 10.11 6.31
CA LYS A 81 6.77 10.66 6.00
C LYS A 81 6.90 11.00 4.52
N LEU A 82 6.45 10.10 3.65
CA LEU A 82 6.49 10.31 2.19
C LEU A 82 5.58 11.46 1.77
N GLY A 83 4.39 11.55 2.31
CA GLY A 83 3.45 12.64 2.02
C GLY A 83 4.01 14.02 2.38
N LYS A 84 4.64 14.14 3.55
CA LYS A 84 5.33 15.36 3.95
C LYS A 84 6.48 15.70 3.02
N ALA A 85 7.28 14.70 2.64
CA ALA A 85 8.38 14.87 1.70
C ALA A 85 7.90 15.29 0.31
N MET A 86 6.80 14.72 -0.17
CA MET A 86 6.19 15.08 -1.46
C MET A 86 5.73 16.54 -1.49
N LYS A 87 5.08 17.00 -0.44
CA LYS A 87 4.67 18.40 -0.34
C LYS A 87 5.87 19.35 -0.35
N LYS A 88 6.91 19.01 0.39
CA LYS A 88 8.14 19.83 0.49
C LYS A 88 8.99 19.76 -0.78
N GLY A 89 9.22 18.55 -1.29
CA GLY A 89 10.16 18.29 -2.38
C GLY A 89 9.58 18.42 -3.78
N LEU A 90 8.32 18.08 -3.96
CA LEU A 90 7.63 18.09 -5.26
C LEU A 90 6.61 19.23 -5.39
N GLY A 91 6.26 19.89 -4.29
CA GLY A 91 5.31 20.98 -4.31
C GLY A 91 3.88 20.54 -4.60
N CYS A 92 3.51 19.29 -4.32
CA CYS A 92 2.14 18.82 -4.48
C CYS A 92 1.23 19.45 -3.43
N GLU A 93 -0.04 19.64 -3.78
CA GLU A 93 -1.04 20.24 -2.88
C GLU A 93 -1.74 19.22 -2.00
N GLY A 94 -1.73 17.97 -2.41
CA GLY A 94 -2.28 16.85 -1.67
C GLY A 94 -1.72 15.54 -2.17
N PHE A 95 -2.15 14.43 -1.56
CA PHE A 95 -1.79 13.09 -2.02
C PHE A 95 -2.87 12.08 -1.65
N ASN A 96 -2.99 11.04 -2.47
CA ASN A 96 -3.87 9.91 -2.19
C ASN A 96 -3.06 8.73 -1.68
N LEU A 97 -3.63 8.01 -0.73
CA LEU A 97 -3.18 6.67 -0.35
C LEU A 97 -4.16 5.68 -0.94
N VAL A 98 -3.66 4.75 -1.76
CA VAL A 98 -4.48 3.72 -2.40
C VAL A 98 -3.86 2.36 -2.13
N GLN A 99 -4.66 1.43 -1.63
CA GLN A 99 -4.24 0.06 -1.40
C GLN A 99 -5.33 -0.87 -1.92
N ASN A 100 -4.99 -1.73 -2.85
CA ASN A 100 -5.94 -2.60 -3.55
C ASN A 100 -5.83 -4.04 -3.03
N ASN A 101 -6.96 -4.67 -2.78
CA ASN A 101 -7.05 -6.05 -2.28
C ASN A 101 -7.92 -6.87 -3.22
N GLY A 102 -7.30 -7.76 -3.98
CA GLY A 102 -7.94 -8.62 -4.96
C GLY A 102 -8.01 -7.99 -6.36
N GLU A 103 -8.11 -8.85 -7.37
CA GLU A 103 -8.19 -8.42 -8.77
C GLU A 103 -9.39 -7.52 -9.05
N ALA A 104 -10.55 -7.82 -8.46
CA ALA A 104 -11.77 -7.03 -8.62
C ALA A 104 -11.61 -5.58 -8.15
N ALA A 105 -10.66 -5.34 -7.23
CA ALA A 105 -10.35 -4.02 -6.70
C ALA A 105 -9.15 -3.36 -7.41
N GLY A 106 -8.60 -4.00 -8.45
CA GLY A 106 -7.47 -3.46 -9.21
C GLY A 106 -6.09 -3.89 -8.75
N GLN A 107 -6.00 -4.89 -7.87
CA GLN A 107 -4.69 -5.43 -7.48
C GLN A 107 -4.11 -6.27 -8.64
N THR A 108 -2.94 -5.86 -9.13
CA THR A 108 -2.26 -6.53 -10.25
C THR A 108 -1.09 -7.39 -9.82
N VAL A 109 -0.45 -7.07 -8.69
CA VAL A 109 0.64 -7.85 -8.09
C VAL A 109 0.20 -8.34 -6.72
N MET A 110 0.27 -9.66 -6.51
CA MET A 110 -0.20 -10.31 -5.27
C MET A 110 0.86 -10.25 -4.17
N HIS A 111 1.30 -9.04 -3.91
CA HIS A 111 2.16 -8.63 -2.82
C HIS A 111 1.62 -7.29 -2.33
N PHE A 112 1.27 -7.19 -1.06
CA PHE A 112 0.74 -5.95 -0.48
C PHE A 112 1.62 -4.76 -0.88
N HIS A 113 1.01 -3.72 -1.39
CA HIS A 113 1.70 -2.45 -1.66
C HIS A 113 0.73 -1.29 -1.50
N MET A 114 1.25 -0.20 -0.97
CA MET A 114 0.47 1.01 -0.80
C MET A 114 0.98 2.08 -1.75
N HIS A 115 0.08 2.57 -2.59
CA HIS A 115 0.36 3.72 -3.46
C HIS A 115 0.28 5.01 -2.66
N VAL A 116 1.28 5.85 -2.81
CA VAL A 116 1.27 7.25 -2.33
C VAL A 116 1.38 8.13 -3.58
N ILE A 117 0.30 8.81 -3.91
CA ILE A 117 0.15 9.47 -5.21
C ILE A 117 0.01 10.97 -5.01
N PRO A 118 1.06 11.76 -5.35
CA PRO A 118 0.98 13.21 -5.25
C PRO A 118 -0.09 13.77 -6.18
N ARG A 119 -0.81 14.79 -5.70
CA ARG A 119 -1.84 15.47 -6.48
C ARG A 119 -1.45 16.93 -6.65
N TYR A 120 -1.53 17.38 -7.89
CA TYR A 120 -1.17 18.74 -8.29
C TYR A 120 -2.43 19.48 -8.73
N ALA A 121 -2.49 20.78 -8.49
CA ALA A 121 -3.62 21.61 -8.93
C ALA A 121 -3.84 21.46 -10.43
N GLY A 122 -5.09 21.29 -10.83
CA GLY A 122 -5.48 21.13 -12.25
C GLY A 122 -5.26 19.73 -12.81
N GLY A 123 -4.78 18.78 -12.00
CA GLY A 123 -4.66 17.37 -12.40
C GLY A 123 -6.01 16.64 -12.36
N GLU A 124 -6.03 15.46 -12.98
CA GLU A 124 -7.22 14.59 -12.99
C GLU A 124 -7.46 13.95 -11.61
N ASP A 125 -8.73 13.77 -11.26
CA ASP A 125 -9.11 13.04 -10.06
C ASP A 125 -8.82 11.54 -10.23
N MET A 126 -8.13 10.95 -9.28
CA MET A 126 -7.81 9.53 -9.33
C MET A 126 -8.97 8.63 -8.96
N VAL A 127 -9.79 9.07 -8.05
CA VAL A 127 -10.95 8.32 -7.59
C VAL A 127 -12.16 9.21 -7.77
N SER A 128 -12.98 8.86 -8.74
CA SER A 128 -14.25 9.54 -8.95
C SER A 128 -15.38 8.51 -8.93
N TRP A 129 -16.42 8.83 -8.20
CA TRP A 129 -17.69 8.12 -8.27
C TRP A 129 -18.81 9.12 -8.19
N ASP A 130 -19.95 8.76 -8.74
CA ASP A 130 -21.15 9.59 -8.66
C ASP A 130 -21.92 9.21 -7.38
N PRO A 131 -21.83 10.03 -6.31
CA PRO A 131 -22.50 9.70 -5.06
C PRO A 131 -24.02 9.85 -5.21
N LYS A 132 -24.71 8.74 -5.00
CA LYS A 132 -26.17 8.71 -4.99
C LYS A 132 -26.68 8.37 -3.60
N PRO A 133 -27.78 9.04 -3.13
CA PRO A 133 -28.34 8.70 -1.83
C PRO A 133 -28.75 7.23 -1.77
N ALA A 134 -28.28 6.52 -0.77
CA ALA A 134 -28.70 5.16 -0.50
C ALA A 134 -30.00 5.16 0.32
N LYS A 135 -30.86 4.16 0.08
CA LYS A 135 -32.06 3.97 0.88
C LYS A 135 -31.70 3.46 2.27
N ARG A 136 -32.33 3.98 3.31
CA ARG A 136 -32.03 3.59 4.69
C ARG A 136 -32.19 2.08 4.92
N GLU A 137 -33.22 1.48 4.35
CA GLU A 137 -33.46 0.04 4.47
C GLU A 137 -32.31 -0.81 3.92
N GLU A 138 -31.71 -0.38 2.80
CA GLU A 138 -30.55 -1.06 2.21
C GLU A 138 -29.31 -0.91 3.10
N LEU A 139 -29.08 0.28 3.66
CA LEU A 139 -27.98 0.49 4.59
C LEU A 139 -28.11 -0.36 5.85
N GLU A 140 -29.29 -0.44 6.41
CA GLU A 140 -29.59 -1.25 7.61
C GLU A 140 -29.33 -2.75 7.34
N LYS A 141 -29.76 -3.23 6.18
CA LYS A 141 -29.61 -4.62 5.75
C LYS A 141 -28.13 -5.00 5.56
N GLN A 142 -27.38 -4.17 4.86
CA GLN A 142 -25.94 -4.37 4.64
C GLN A 142 -25.16 -4.24 5.95
N GLY A 143 -25.51 -3.26 6.79
CA GLY A 143 -24.91 -3.09 8.11
C GLY A 143 -25.11 -4.29 9.01
N ALA A 144 -26.29 -4.90 8.99
CA ALA A 144 -26.59 -6.12 9.77
C ALA A 144 -25.69 -7.28 9.34
N LYS A 145 -25.54 -7.49 8.03
CA LYS A 145 -24.67 -8.56 7.49
C LYS A 145 -23.20 -8.37 7.90
N LEU A 146 -22.71 -7.12 7.84
CA LEU A 146 -21.33 -6.82 8.21
C LEU A 146 -21.09 -7.00 9.70
N ARG A 147 -22.02 -6.54 10.55
CA ARG A 147 -21.92 -6.72 12.00
C ARG A 147 -21.90 -8.19 12.38
N GLU A 148 -22.76 -9.01 11.77
CA GLU A 148 -22.78 -10.46 12.00
C GLU A 148 -21.45 -11.10 11.58
N ALA A 149 -20.93 -10.75 10.42
CA ALA A 149 -19.66 -11.28 9.93
C ALA A 149 -18.44 -10.85 10.78
N LEU A 150 -18.49 -9.66 11.40
CA LEU A 150 -17.42 -9.17 12.27
C LEU A 150 -17.36 -9.90 13.62
N GLU A 151 -18.44 -10.54 14.05
CA GLU A 151 -18.50 -11.32 15.30
C GLU A 151 -17.78 -12.67 15.19
N ASP A 152 -17.58 -13.18 13.98
CA ASP A 152 -16.86 -14.41 13.68
C ASP A 152 -15.35 -14.14 13.62
#